data_b34ab86b86186020c9882e30a0e43bf2
#
_entry.id   b34ab86b86186020c9882e30a0e43bf2
#
_cell.length_a   1.000
_cell.length_b   1.000
_cell.length_c   1.000
_cell.angle_alpha   90.00
_cell.angle_beta   90.00
_cell.angle_gamma   90.00
#
_symmetry.space_group_name_H-M   'P 1'
#
loop_
_entity.id
_entity.type
_entity.pdbx_description
1 polymer ?
#
loop_
_entity_poly.entity_id
_entity_poly.type
_entity_poly.pdbx_seq_one_letter_code
_entity_poly.pdbx_strand_id
1 'polypeptide(L)'
;MSGYVSRVGLAHTVRLKLALINDQAAKAPLFERGSALLKELLFNPLVENGAFDAETYRLQQANTIGNLQSWDDDKRFYALKRLQQTYFTEGAELRRPASGTVAEVQNITSQQTYQAYQEMLAHDKIDIVVVGDVDEAAVYQAMRALDFSPRQSPLHQSLLYHQAARQTPAFATEVQPLAQAKLDLAYHLPAYYRQDNYLTAIVLNGLLGGTPYSLLFTNVREKASLAYYATSSLRAFSGEILVETGINPADQTQARALIEQQVADLAAGKFNDAQFQRVKEGLVNQYVTGLDNPNVLAQARLITALMGLKPLQKVAEGLRAVTKDEVANLAAQMTLEAVFLLDGKGGETDGEA
;
A
#
# COMPACT_ATOMS: atom_id res chain seq x y z
N MET A 1 7.87 -9.35 -18.06
CA MET A 1 6.59 -9.67 -17.42
C MET A 1 6.82 -9.91 -15.94
N SER A 2 5.86 -9.57 -15.09
CA SER A 2 5.90 -9.86 -13.64
C SER A 2 4.52 -10.26 -13.14
N GLY A 3 4.50 -11.11 -12.10
CA GLY A 3 3.30 -11.47 -11.37
C GLY A 3 3.48 -11.19 -9.88
N TYR A 4 2.44 -10.74 -9.19
CA TYR A 4 2.47 -10.50 -7.76
C TYR A 4 1.08 -10.53 -7.14
N VAL A 5 1.04 -10.86 -5.86
CA VAL A 5 -0.16 -10.80 -5.04
C VAL A 5 -0.18 -9.49 -4.26
N SER A 6 -1.34 -8.88 -4.14
CA SER A 6 -1.53 -7.65 -3.37
C SER A 6 -2.96 -7.56 -2.83
N ARG A 7 -3.24 -6.51 -2.05
CA ARG A 7 -4.60 -6.13 -1.66
C ARG A 7 -4.97 -4.78 -2.23
N VAL A 8 -6.25 -4.63 -2.55
CA VAL A 8 -6.90 -3.34 -2.73
C VAL A 8 -8.02 -3.27 -1.69
N GLY A 9 -7.77 -2.56 -0.60
CA GLY A 9 -8.64 -2.63 0.57
C GLY A 9 -8.74 -4.08 1.09
N LEU A 10 -9.96 -4.60 1.19
CA LEU A 10 -10.23 -5.99 1.61
C LEU A 10 -10.08 -7.03 0.49
N ALA A 11 -10.03 -6.62 -0.79
CA ALA A 11 -9.92 -7.56 -1.88
C ALA A 11 -8.49 -8.03 -2.10
N HIS A 12 -8.27 -9.34 -2.05
CA HIS A 12 -7.05 -9.97 -2.55
C HIS A 12 -7.01 -9.91 -4.06
N THR A 13 -5.86 -9.62 -4.64
CA THR A 13 -5.67 -9.56 -6.08
C THR A 13 -4.42 -10.30 -6.50
N VAL A 14 -4.54 -11.17 -7.50
CA VAL A 14 -3.41 -11.69 -8.28
C VAL A 14 -3.25 -10.81 -9.51
N ARG A 15 -2.07 -10.29 -9.73
CA ARG A 15 -1.81 -9.37 -10.84
C ARG A 15 -0.74 -9.92 -11.75
N LEU A 16 -1.04 -9.93 -13.04
CA LEU A 16 -0.06 -10.15 -14.09
C LEU A 16 0.16 -8.83 -14.82
N LYS A 17 1.41 -8.45 -14.97
CA LYS A 17 1.81 -7.23 -15.67
C LYS A 17 2.73 -7.58 -16.82
N LEU A 18 2.34 -7.12 -18.00
CA LEU A 18 3.15 -7.17 -19.20
C LEU A 18 3.51 -5.73 -19.60
N ALA A 19 4.80 -5.44 -19.73
CA ALA A 19 5.28 -4.17 -20.25
C ALA A 19 5.99 -4.43 -21.57
N LEU A 20 5.55 -3.74 -22.61
CA LEU A 20 6.02 -3.88 -23.99
C LEU A 20 6.50 -2.53 -24.51
N ILE A 21 7.46 -2.56 -25.40
CA ILE A 21 7.81 -1.41 -26.24
C ILE A 21 6.71 -1.29 -27.30
N ASN A 22 6.36 -0.05 -27.69
CA ASN A 22 5.42 0.20 -28.77
C ASN A 22 5.84 -0.49 -30.07
N ASP A 23 4.90 -1.11 -30.77
CA ASP A 23 5.16 -1.91 -31.97
C ASP A 23 5.87 -1.15 -33.08
N GLN A 24 5.52 0.13 -33.27
CA GLN A 24 6.16 0.98 -34.29
C GLN A 24 7.61 1.25 -33.91
N ALA A 25 7.90 1.55 -32.62
CA ALA A 25 9.25 1.77 -32.14
C ALA A 25 10.10 0.49 -32.18
N ALA A 26 9.51 -0.64 -31.87
CA ALA A 26 10.16 -1.96 -31.92
C ALA A 26 10.29 -2.52 -33.35
N LYS A 27 9.55 -1.98 -34.33
CA LYS A 27 9.39 -2.53 -35.69
C LYS A 27 8.99 -4.02 -35.68
N ALA A 28 8.17 -4.42 -34.74
CA ALA A 28 7.76 -5.80 -34.53
C ALA A 28 6.38 -5.84 -33.83
N PRO A 29 5.54 -6.86 -34.08
CA PRO A 29 4.21 -7.00 -33.47
C PRO A 29 4.30 -7.50 -32.04
N LEU A 30 4.84 -6.68 -31.13
CA LEU A 30 5.07 -7.05 -29.74
C LEU A 30 3.78 -7.19 -28.95
N PHE A 31 2.75 -6.39 -29.28
CA PHE A 31 1.45 -6.50 -28.62
C PHE A 31 0.79 -7.85 -28.89
N GLU A 32 0.78 -8.31 -30.15
CA GLU A 32 0.26 -9.62 -30.53
C GLU A 32 1.02 -10.76 -29.85
N ARG A 33 2.35 -10.72 -29.94
CA ARG A 33 3.23 -11.73 -29.30
C ARG A 33 3.07 -11.74 -27.78
N GLY A 34 2.97 -10.57 -27.15
CA GLY A 34 2.77 -10.44 -25.71
C GLY A 34 1.40 -10.97 -25.27
N SER A 35 0.37 -10.73 -26.06
CA SER A 35 -0.98 -11.27 -25.80
C SER A 35 -1.01 -12.79 -25.95
N ALA A 36 -0.32 -13.35 -26.94
CA ALA A 36 -0.16 -14.79 -27.10
C ALA A 36 0.59 -15.42 -25.93
N LEU A 37 1.69 -14.80 -25.49
CA LEU A 37 2.43 -15.23 -24.30
C LEU A 37 1.55 -15.20 -23.04
N LEU A 38 0.75 -14.14 -22.88
CA LEU A 38 -0.17 -14.04 -21.73
C LEU A 38 -1.19 -15.20 -21.75
N LYS A 39 -1.74 -15.50 -22.93
CA LYS A 39 -2.66 -16.64 -23.11
C LYS A 39 -2.00 -17.97 -22.74
N GLU A 40 -0.79 -18.20 -23.24
CA GLU A 40 -0.03 -19.43 -22.94
C GLU A 40 0.18 -19.60 -21.43
N LEU A 41 0.63 -18.55 -20.75
CA LEU A 41 0.89 -18.58 -19.32
C LEU A 41 -0.37 -18.80 -18.46
N LEU A 42 -1.50 -18.26 -18.92
CA LEU A 42 -2.77 -18.39 -18.19
C LEU A 42 -3.46 -19.74 -18.43
N PHE A 43 -3.37 -20.31 -19.61
CA PHE A 43 -4.18 -21.47 -19.95
C PHE A 43 -3.39 -22.76 -20.19
N ASN A 44 -2.05 -22.65 -20.32
CA ASN A 44 -1.15 -23.80 -20.50
C ASN A 44 -0.02 -23.78 -19.46
N PRO A 45 -0.32 -23.70 -18.15
CA PRO A 45 0.71 -23.74 -17.12
C PRO A 45 1.41 -25.10 -17.10
N LEU A 46 2.61 -25.15 -16.53
CA LEU A 46 3.37 -26.40 -16.33
C LEU A 46 2.67 -27.26 -15.28
N VAL A 47 1.92 -28.26 -15.71
CA VAL A 47 1.08 -29.12 -14.87
C VAL A 47 1.32 -30.58 -15.24
N GLU A 48 1.49 -31.40 -14.22
CA GLU A 48 1.58 -32.86 -14.29
C GLU A 48 0.65 -33.50 -13.27
N ASN A 49 -0.14 -34.50 -13.70
CA ASN A 49 -1.02 -35.27 -12.83
C ASN A 49 -1.96 -34.46 -11.95
N GLY A 50 -2.47 -33.32 -12.47
CA GLY A 50 -3.39 -32.43 -11.73
C GLY A 50 -2.73 -31.57 -10.66
N ALA A 51 -1.43 -31.33 -10.75
CA ALA A 51 -0.65 -30.46 -9.88
C ALA A 51 0.32 -29.62 -10.71
N PHE A 52 0.77 -28.47 -10.21
CA PHE A 52 1.89 -27.76 -10.82
C PHE A 52 3.15 -28.63 -10.80
N ASP A 53 4.00 -28.50 -11.82
CA ASP A 53 5.29 -29.18 -11.92
C ASP A 53 6.05 -29.13 -10.59
N ALA A 54 6.48 -30.29 -10.10
CA ALA A 54 6.98 -30.42 -8.75
C ALA A 54 8.30 -29.66 -8.50
N GLU A 55 9.20 -29.62 -9.49
CA GLU A 55 10.48 -28.94 -9.36
C GLU A 55 10.29 -27.43 -9.37
N THR A 56 9.52 -26.91 -10.33
CA THR A 56 9.18 -25.50 -10.44
C THR A 56 8.43 -25.03 -9.19
N TYR A 57 7.45 -25.82 -8.72
CA TYR A 57 6.69 -25.48 -7.51
C TYR A 57 7.60 -25.37 -6.28
N ARG A 58 8.48 -26.36 -6.04
CA ARG A 58 9.42 -26.35 -4.92
C ARG A 58 10.34 -25.14 -4.95
N LEU A 59 10.83 -24.78 -6.14
CA LEU A 59 11.67 -23.58 -6.31
C LEU A 59 10.90 -22.29 -5.95
N GLN A 60 9.67 -22.15 -6.45
CA GLN A 60 8.85 -20.98 -6.18
C GLN A 60 8.40 -20.91 -4.72
N GLN A 61 8.09 -22.04 -4.10
CA GLN A 61 7.80 -22.14 -2.66
C GLN A 61 8.99 -21.67 -1.82
N ALA A 62 10.19 -22.13 -2.12
CA ALA A 62 11.42 -21.73 -1.43
C ALA A 62 11.70 -20.22 -1.62
N ASN A 63 11.53 -19.69 -2.84
CA ASN A 63 11.67 -18.27 -3.12
C ASN A 63 10.65 -17.42 -2.34
N THR A 64 9.40 -17.88 -2.25
CA THR A 64 8.35 -17.18 -1.50
C THR A 64 8.65 -17.15 0.00
N ILE A 65 9.09 -18.28 0.55
CA ILE A 65 9.52 -18.37 1.96
C ILE A 65 10.69 -17.43 2.21
N GLY A 66 11.72 -17.43 1.36
CA GLY A 66 12.87 -16.54 1.48
C GLY A 66 12.47 -15.07 1.43
N ASN A 67 11.56 -14.69 0.54
CA ASN A 67 11.02 -13.32 0.47
C ASN A 67 10.26 -12.93 1.74
N LEU A 68 9.41 -13.83 2.27
CA LEU A 68 8.66 -13.56 3.51
C LEU A 68 9.58 -13.40 4.72
N GLN A 69 10.66 -14.18 4.78
CA GLN A 69 11.67 -14.07 5.83
C GLN A 69 12.49 -12.79 5.68
N SER A 70 12.88 -12.41 4.47
CA SER A 70 13.63 -11.17 4.23
C SER A 70 12.86 -9.89 4.60
N TRP A 71 11.52 -9.93 4.55
CA TRP A 71 10.69 -8.81 5.02
C TRP A 71 10.79 -8.60 6.53
N ASP A 72 11.01 -9.65 7.31
CA ASP A 72 11.21 -9.54 8.75
C ASP A 72 12.63 -9.05 9.11
N ASP A 73 13.57 -9.15 8.18
CA ASP A 73 14.91 -8.57 8.30
C ASP A 73 14.92 -7.05 8.05
N ASP A 74 14.03 -6.53 7.17
CA ASP A 74 13.79 -5.09 7.07
C ASP A 74 13.02 -4.59 8.29
N LYS A 75 13.74 -3.99 9.23
CA LYS A 75 13.20 -3.57 10.52
C LYS A 75 12.17 -2.44 10.42
N ARG A 76 12.17 -1.66 9.36
CA ARG A 76 11.12 -0.68 9.07
C ARG A 76 9.83 -1.40 8.68
N PHE A 77 9.92 -2.34 7.73
CA PHE A 77 8.78 -3.14 7.31
C PHE A 77 8.25 -4.02 8.45
N TYR A 78 9.15 -4.63 9.23
CA TYR A 78 8.79 -5.41 10.41
C TYR A 78 7.98 -4.58 11.41
N ALA A 79 8.46 -3.38 11.77
CA ALA A 79 7.78 -2.50 12.73
C ALA A 79 6.39 -2.10 12.21
N LEU A 80 6.27 -1.75 10.93
CA LEU A 80 4.99 -1.44 10.31
C LEU A 80 4.01 -2.62 10.35
N LYS A 81 4.49 -3.83 10.05
CA LYS A 81 3.68 -5.07 10.16
C LYS A 81 3.18 -5.27 11.60
N ARG A 82 4.04 -5.08 12.59
CA ARG A 82 3.68 -5.20 14.01
C ARG A 82 2.71 -4.13 14.45
N LEU A 83 2.88 -2.88 13.98
CA LEU A 83 1.93 -1.80 14.22
C LEU A 83 0.54 -2.16 13.68
N GLN A 84 0.43 -2.66 12.45
CA GLN A 84 -0.85 -3.09 11.87
C GLN A 84 -1.50 -4.24 12.67
N GLN A 85 -0.71 -5.19 13.15
CA GLN A 85 -1.19 -6.25 14.04
C GLN A 85 -1.70 -5.71 15.39
N THR A 86 -1.14 -4.60 15.87
CA THR A 86 -1.57 -3.91 17.09
C THR A 86 -2.81 -3.06 16.86
N TYR A 87 -2.90 -2.41 15.70
CA TYR A 87 -4.00 -1.53 15.32
C TYR A 87 -5.29 -2.29 15.00
N PHE A 88 -5.25 -3.28 14.12
CA PHE A 88 -6.45 -4.01 13.72
C PHE A 88 -6.95 -4.96 14.81
N THR A 89 -8.28 -5.11 14.92
CA THR A 89 -8.90 -6.06 15.86
C THR A 89 -8.50 -7.49 15.54
N GLU A 90 -8.53 -8.35 16.54
CA GLU A 90 -8.22 -9.77 16.39
C GLU A 90 -9.19 -10.42 15.38
N GLY A 91 -8.66 -11.25 14.49
CA GLY A 91 -9.41 -11.86 13.39
C GLY A 91 -9.56 -11.01 12.14
N ALA A 92 -9.19 -9.73 12.16
CA ALA A 92 -9.24 -8.90 10.96
C ALA A 92 -8.23 -9.38 9.89
N GLU A 93 -8.68 -9.52 8.64
CA GLU A 93 -7.82 -9.94 7.53
C GLU A 93 -6.62 -9.01 7.31
N LEU A 94 -6.79 -7.70 7.59
CA LEU A 94 -5.74 -6.71 7.43
C LEU A 94 -4.56 -6.87 8.41
N ARG A 95 -4.72 -7.70 9.46
CA ARG A 95 -3.60 -8.09 10.34
C ARG A 95 -2.59 -9.02 9.67
N ARG A 96 -2.96 -9.66 8.56
CA ARG A 96 -2.15 -10.68 7.88
C ARG A 96 -1.60 -10.12 6.57
N PRO A 97 -0.36 -10.44 6.19
CA PRO A 97 0.15 -10.10 4.88
C PRO A 97 -0.73 -10.70 3.76
N ALA A 98 -0.84 -10.01 2.63
CA ALA A 98 -1.56 -10.54 1.46
C ALA A 98 -0.95 -11.83 0.92
N SER A 99 0.34 -12.03 1.12
CA SER A 99 1.10 -13.21 0.68
C SER A 99 1.01 -14.39 1.65
N GLY A 100 0.25 -14.26 2.74
CA GLY A 100 0.20 -15.28 3.80
C GLY A 100 1.43 -15.26 4.71
N THR A 101 1.64 -16.35 5.40
CA THR A 101 2.75 -16.57 6.35
C THR A 101 3.68 -17.67 5.88
N VAL A 102 4.91 -17.72 6.39
CA VAL A 102 5.87 -18.80 6.11
C VAL A 102 5.26 -20.17 6.40
N ALA A 103 4.57 -20.32 7.54
CA ALA A 103 3.96 -21.59 7.93
C ALA A 103 2.86 -22.02 6.93
N GLU A 104 2.05 -21.10 6.43
CA GLU A 104 1.04 -21.41 5.41
C GLU A 104 1.68 -21.83 4.09
N VAL A 105 2.70 -21.09 3.64
CA VAL A 105 3.42 -21.42 2.40
C VAL A 105 4.12 -22.76 2.48
N GLN A 106 4.66 -23.15 3.65
CA GLN A 106 5.28 -24.45 3.87
C GLN A 106 4.29 -25.63 3.80
N ASN A 107 3.05 -25.39 4.22
CA ASN A 107 2.04 -26.45 4.34
C ASN A 107 1.17 -26.62 3.09
N ILE A 108 1.13 -25.65 2.17
CA ILE A 108 0.35 -25.77 0.94
C ILE A 108 1.09 -26.64 -0.07
N THR A 109 0.36 -27.47 -0.82
CA THR A 109 0.92 -28.37 -1.83
C THR A 109 0.73 -27.82 -3.25
N SER A 110 1.51 -28.34 -4.21
CA SER A 110 1.38 -28.00 -5.63
C SER A 110 0.00 -28.33 -6.20
N GLN A 111 -0.61 -29.42 -5.74
CA GLN A 111 -1.97 -29.79 -6.14
C GLN A 111 -3.02 -28.81 -5.61
N GLN A 112 -2.96 -28.44 -4.32
CA GLN A 112 -3.85 -27.44 -3.74
C GLN A 112 -3.70 -26.07 -4.41
N THR A 113 -2.47 -25.68 -4.73
CA THR A 113 -2.19 -24.41 -5.42
C THR A 113 -2.75 -24.44 -6.84
N TYR A 114 -2.64 -25.57 -7.55
CA TYR A 114 -3.22 -25.71 -8.88
C TYR A 114 -4.76 -25.70 -8.85
N GLN A 115 -5.38 -26.36 -7.87
CA GLN A 115 -6.83 -26.30 -7.68
C GLN A 115 -7.30 -24.86 -7.42
N ALA A 116 -6.64 -24.13 -6.51
CA ALA A 116 -6.95 -22.72 -6.26
C ALA A 116 -6.76 -21.84 -7.51
N TYR A 117 -5.74 -22.14 -8.33
CA TYR A 117 -5.54 -21.47 -9.61
C TYR A 117 -6.70 -21.70 -10.60
N GLN A 118 -7.18 -22.94 -10.70
CA GLN A 118 -8.33 -23.28 -11.55
C GLN A 118 -9.60 -22.57 -11.07
N GLU A 119 -9.88 -22.56 -9.77
CA GLU A 119 -11.02 -21.85 -9.18
C GLU A 119 -10.95 -20.35 -9.46
N MET A 120 -9.77 -19.75 -9.28
CA MET A 120 -9.53 -18.33 -9.58
C MET A 120 -9.84 -18.04 -11.07
N LEU A 121 -9.31 -18.84 -12.00
CA LEU A 121 -9.56 -18.64 -13.42
C LEU A 121 -11.03 -18.86 -13.81
N ALA A 122 -11.74 -19.74 -13.11
CA ALA A 122 -13.14 -20.04 -13.40
C ALA A 122 -14.11 -19.02 -12.80
N HIS A 123 -13.84 -18.51 -11.61
CA HIS A 123 -14.85 -17.82 -10.80
C HIS A 123 -14.50 -16.38 -10.41
N ASP A 124 -13.21 -16.02 -10.31
CA ASP A 124 -12.84 -14.68 -9.83
C ASP A 124 -13.16 -13.59 -10.87
N LYS A 125 -13.40 -12.38 -10.37
CA LYS A 125 -13.52 -11.20 -11.21
C LYS A 125 -12.17 -10.91 -11.91
N ILE A 126 -12.22 -10.73 -13.22
CA ILE A 126 -11.07 -10.39 -14.04
C ILE A 126 -11.24 -8.98 -14.61
N ASP A 127 -10.28 -8.13 -14.33
CA ASP A 127 -10.16 -6.80 -14.92
C ASP A 127 -8.87 -6.75 -15.75
N ILE A 128 -8.99 -6.37 -17.02
CA ILE A 128 -7.87 -6.18 -17.92
C ILE A 128 -7.75 -4.68 -18.20
N VAL A 129 -6.59 -4.12 -17.89
CA VAL A 129 -6.30 -2.71 -18.12
C VAL A 129 -5.10 -2.61 -19.07
N VAL A 130 -5.30 -1.99 -20.21
CA VAL A 130 -4.26 -1.71 -21.20
C VAL A 130 -4.04 -0.20 -21.26
N VAL A 131 -2.80 0.23 -21.17
CA VAL A 131 -2.40 1.65 -21.22
C VAL A 131 -1.24 1.78 -22.17
N GLY A 132 -1.40 2.62 -23.21
CA GLY A 132 -0.35 2.88 -24.18
C GLY A 132 -0.92 3.42 -25.50
N ASP A 133 -0.04 3.66 -26.44
CA ASP A 133 -0.38 4.01 -27.82
C ASP A 133 -0.67 2.71 -28.60
N VAL A 134 -1.90 2.28 -28.55
CA VAL A 134 -2.39 1.02 -29.15
C VAL A 134 -3.74 1.22 -29.83
N ASP A 135 -4.05 0.43 -30.83
CA ASP A 135 -5.36 0.41 -31.46
C ASP A 135 -6.39 -0.28 -30.55
N GLU A 136 -7.47 0.41 -30.19
CA GLU A 136 -8.49 -0.12 -29.27
C GLU A 136 -9.19 -1.38 -29.83
N ALA A 137 -9.42 -1.46 -31.14
CA ALA A 137 -10.08 -2.61 -31.74
C ALA A 137 -9.18 -3.85 -31.70
N ALA A 138 -7.87 -3.68 -31.95
CA ALA A 138 -6.88 -4.74 -31.82
C ALA A 138 -6.75 -5.21 -30.37
N VAL A 139 -6.72 -4.28 -29.39
CA VAL A 139 -6.73 -4.62 -27.97
C VAL A 139 -7.96 -5.44 -27.62
N TYR A 140 -9.14 -4.99 -28.03
CA TYR A 140 -10.38 -5.67 -27.69
C TYR A 140 -10.44 -7.09 -28.28
N GLN A 141 -10.00 -7.27 -29.53
CA GLN A 141 -9.92 -8.59 -30.16
C GLN A 141 -8.91 -9.51 -29.46
N ALA A 142 -7.71 -9.00 -29.13
CA ALA A 142 -6.70 -9.78 -28.45
C ALA A 142 -7.14 -10.22 -27.03
N MET A 143 -7.82 -9.34 -26.29
CA MET A 143 -8.32 -9.67 -24.95
C MET A 143 -9.50 -10.65 -24.99
N ARG A 144 -10.37 -10.57 -26.01
CA ARG A 144 -11.41 -11.58 -26.23
C ARG A 144 -10.83 -12.95 -26.57
N ALA A 145 -9.71 -13.00 -27.28
CA ALA A 145 -9.04 -14.25 -27.64
C ALA A 145 -8.39 -14.97 -26.43
N LEU A 146 -8.36 -14.35 -25.25
CA LEU A 146 -7.98 -15.02 -24.00
C LEU A 146 -8.99 -16.08 -23.55
N ASP A 147 -10.20 -16.05 -24.11
CA ASP A 147 -11.21 -17.12 -23.97
C ASP A 147 -11.58 -17.46 -22.51
N PHE A 148 -11.65 -16.44 -21.66
CA PHE A 148 -12.19 -16.62 -20.32
C PHE A 148 -13.67 -17.02 -20.39
N SER A 149 -14.06 -18.02 -19.62
CA SER A 149 -15.46 -18.42 -19.50
C SER A 149 -16.35 -17.24 -19.11
N PRO A 150 -17.58 -17.13 -19.69
CA PRO A 150 -18.53 -16.12 -19.24
C PRO A 150 -18.77 -16.22 -17.75
N ARG A 151 -18.64 -15.10 -17.06
CA ARG A 151 -18.80 -15.04 -15.60
C ARG A 151 -19.63 -13.84 -15.19
N GLN A 152 -20.44 -14.03 -14.19
CA GLN A 152 -21.07 -12.96 -13.45
C GLN A 152 -20.39 -12.93 -12.08
N SER A 153 -19.35 -12.13 -11.95
CA SER A 153 -18.67 -11.94 -10.68
C SER A 153 -18.65 -10.46 -10.36
N PRO A 154 -19.77 -9.89 -9.92
CA PRO A 154 -19.68 -8.60 -9.25
C PRO A 154 -18.85 -8.79 -8.00
N LEU A 155 -17.97 -7.84 -7.72
CA LEU A 155 -17.31 -7.81 -6.42
C LEU A 155 -18.41 -7.52 -5.38
N HIS A 156 -18.85 -8.53 -4.66
CA HIS A 156 -19.90 -8.39 -3.65
C HIS A 156 -19.38 -7.87 -2.31
N GLN A 157 -18.07 -7.77 -2.16
CA GLN A 157 -17.43 -7.38 -0.93
C GLN A 157 -17.03 -5.90 -0.97
N SER A 158 -17.33 -5.17 0.11
CA SER A 158 -16.79 -3.83 0.29
C SER A 158 -15.26 -3.88 0.28
N LEU A 159 -14.63 -2.94 -0.43
CA LEU A 159 -13.18 -2.76 -0.34
C LEU A 159 -12.78 -1.99 0.92
N LEU A 160 -13.74 -1.27 1.51
CA LEU A 160 -13.49 -0.46 2.70
C LEU A 160 -13.61 -1.33 3.95
N TYR A 161 -12.64 -1.19 4.83
CA TYR A 161 -12.66 -1.78 6.15
C TYR A 161 -12.98 -0.71 7.19
N HIS A 162 -13.96 -0.98 8.04
CA HIS A 162 -14.35 -0.10 9.12
C HIS A 162 -14.19 -0.82 10.45
N GLN A 163 -13.53 -0.17 11.40
CA GLN A 163 -13.52 -0.63 12.79
C GLN A 163 -13.91 0.53 13.70
N ALA A 164 -14.50 0.20 14.84
CA ALA A 164 -14.80 1.17 15.86
C ALA A 164 -13.51 1.73 16.46
N ALA A 165 -13.47 3.04 16.69
CA ALA A 165 -12.36 3.68 17.37
C ALA A 165 -12.17 3.10 18.77
N ARG A 166 -10.91 2.89 19.18
CA ARG A 166 -10.59 2.40 20.52
C ARG A 166 -10.77 3.52 21.55
N GLN A 167 -11.23 3.17 22.74
CA GLN A 167 -11.29 4.13 23.85
C GLN A 167 -9.89 4.46 24.40
N THR A 168 -8.98 3.50 24.32
CA THR A 168 -7.59 3.65 24.76
C THR A 168 -6.66 3.07 23.70
N PRO A 169 -5.56 3.76 23.37
CA PRO A 169 -4.57 3.24 22.42
C PRO A 169 -3.98 1.92 22.87
N ALA A 170 -3.74 1.01 21.94
CA ALA A 170 -2.97 -0.20 22.20
C ALA A 170 -1.47 0.11 22.08
N PHE A 171 -0.68 -0.48 23.00
CA PHE A 171 0.78 -0.34 23.00
C PHE A 171 1.43 -1.71 22.88
N ALA A 172 2.44 -1.82 22.01
CA ALA A 172 3.28 -3.00 21.94
C ALA A 172 4.75 -2.57 21.79
N THR A 173 5.63 -3.31 22.46
CA THR A 173 7.06 -3.07 22.43
C THR A 173 7.78 -4.38 22.24
N GLU A 174 8.78 -4.39 21.38
CA GLU A 174 9.71 -5.49 21.21
C GLU A 174 11.13 -4.97 21.24
N VAL A 175 12.05 -5.79 21.76
CA VAL A 175 13.47 -5.44 21.84
C VAL A 175 14.26 -6.35 20.90
N GLN A 176 15.04 -5.74 20.01
CA GLN A 176 15.95 -6.45 19.11
C GLN A 176 17.30 -5.72 19.09
N PRO A 177 18.39 -6.40 18.69
CA PRO A 177 19.71 -5.75 18.59
C PRO A 177 19.73 -4.78 17.39
N LEU A 178 19.36 -3.52 17.62
CA LEU A 178 19.26 -2.48 16.61
C LEU A 178 19.99 -1.23 17.07
N ALA A 179 20.72 -0.60 16.17
CA ALA A 179 21.32 0.72 16.40
C ALA A 179 20.25 1.85 16.34
N GLN A 180 19.13 1.61 15.68
CA GLN A 180 18.08 2.60 15.46
C GLN A 180 16.71 2.00 15.80
N ALA A 181 16.05 2.51 16.81
CA ALA A 181 14.68 2.12 17.15
C ALA A 181 13.67 2.56 16.09
N LYS A 182 12.55 1.84 15.99
CA LYS A 182 11.39 2.21 15.17
C LYS A 182 10.23 2.52 16.10
N LEU A 183 9.75 3.75 16.03
CA LEU A 183 8.57 4.20 16.77
C LEU A 183 7.50 4.55 15.75
N ASP A 184 6.51 3.70 15.67
CA ASP A 184 5.42 3.83 14.69
C ASP A 184 4.09 4.02 15.41
N LEU A 185 3.26 4.94 14.89
CA LEU A 185 1.96 5.28 15.45
C LEU A 185 0.87 5.10 14.38
N ALA A 186 -0.28 4.58 14.78
CA ALA A 186 -1.46 4.49 13.93
C ALA A 186 -2.60 5.33 14.52
N TYR A 187 -3.11 6.23 13.71
CA TYR A 187 -4.27 7.07 14.02
C TYR A 187 -5.46 6.61 13.19
N HIS A 188 -6.61 6.44 13.84
CA HIS A 188 -7.87 6.37 13.11
C HIS A 188 -8.20 7.73 12.53
N LEU A 189 -8.62 7.77 11.27
CA LEU A 189 -9.09 8.94 10.56
C LEU A 189 -10.39 8.57 9.82
N PRO A 190 -11.56 9.16 10.13
CA PRO A 190 -12.82 8.85 9.47
C PRO A 190 -12.91 9.47 8.06
N ALA A 191 -11.94 9.13 7.22
CA ALA A 191 -11.85 9.58 5.83
C ALA A 191 -11.47 8.40 4.94
N TYR A 192 -12.43 7.97 4.12
CA TYR A 192 -12.26 6.80 3.29
C TYR A 192 -12.15 7.15 1.81
N TYR A 193 -11.61 6.21 1.04
CA TYR A 193 -11.39 6.39 -0.39
C TYR A 193 -12.65 6.85 -1.11
N ARG A 194 -12.57 7.98 -1.80
CA ARG A 194 -13.66 8.58 -2.60
C ARG A 194 -14.87 9.10 -1.81
N GLN A 195 -14.79 9.22 -0.49
CA GLN A 195 -15.73 10.02 0.28
C GLN A 195 -15.46 11.52 0.14
N ASP A 196 -16.38 12.36 0.55
CA ASP A 196 -16.33 13.82 0.36
C ASP A 196 -15.06 14.45 0.95
N ASN A 197 -14.59 13.93 2.08
CA ASN A 197 -13.38 14.40 2.76
C ASN A 197 -12.07 13.73 2.30
N TYR A 198 -12.11 12.90 1.25
CA TYR A 198 -10.94 12.15 0.79
C TYR A 198 -9.78 13.05 0.33
N LEU A 199 -10.08 14.12 -0.45
CA LEU A 199 -9.04 15.06 -0.89
C LEU A 199 -8.49 15.87 0.27
N THR A 200 -9.32 16.22 1.24
CA THR A 200 -8.89 16.86 2.49
C THR A 200 -7.94 15.93 3.26
N ALA A 201 -8.24 14.63 3.34
CA ALA A 201 -7.35 13.66 3.98
C ALA A 201 -6.00 13.50 3.28
N ILE A 202 -5.96 13.60 1.94
CA ILE A 202 -4.69 13.62 1.19
C ILE A 202 -3.86 14.85 1.57
N VAL A 203 -4.48 16.04 1.64
CA VAL A 203 -3.78 17.28 2.01
C VAL A 203 -3.34 17.23 3.48
N LEU A 204 -4.19 16.74 4.38
CA LEU A 204 -3.86 16.53 5.79
C LEU A 204 -2.62 15.63 5.93
N ASN A 205 -2.63 14.47 5.28
CA ASN A 205 -1.46 13.57 5.31
C ASN A 205 -0.22 14.24 4.70
N GLY A 206 -0.38 14.98 3.61
CA GLY A 206 0.71 15.75 3.00
C GLY A 206 1.35 16.76 3.96
N LEU A 207 0.53 17.43 4.79
CA LEU A 207 0.98 18.36 5.83
C LEU A 207 1.59 17.62 7.02
N LEU A 208 1.03 16.49 7.44
CA LEU A 208 1.54 15.76 8.60
C LEU A 208 2.93 15.18 8.31
N GLY A 209 3.05 14.29 7.32
CA GLY A 209 4.30 13.57 7.06
C GLY A 209 4.46 13.06 5.63
N GLY A 210 3.48 13.28 4.76
CA GLY A 210 3.43 12.74 3.40
C GLY A 210 4.24 13.51 2.35
N THR A 211 4.84 14.64 2.71
CA THR A 211 5.65 15.47 1.79
C THR A 211 6.95 15.95 2.44
N PRO A 212 7.96 16.35 1.65
CA PRO A 212 9.20 16.94 2.18
C PRO A 212 8.98 18.28 2.91
N TYR A 213 7.82 18.88 2.81
CA TYR A 213 7.45 20.14 3.49
C TYR A 213 6.57 19.92 4.72
N SER A 214 6.37 18.67 5.12
CA SER A 214 5.48 18.27 6.20
C SER A 214 5.99 18.68 7.59
N LEU A 215 5.08 18.67 8.56
CA LEU A 215 5.38 19.00 9.95
C LEU A 215 6.33 18.00 10.58
N LEU A 216 6.13 16.70 10.34
CA LEU A 216 7.03 15.64 10.86
C LEU A 216 8.44 15.81 10.29
N PHE A 217 8.56 16.03 8.99
CA PHE A 217 9.88 16.26 8.39
C PHE A 217 10.54 17.50 8.97
N THR A 218 9.83 18.64 9.00
CA THR A 218 10.42 19.93 9.39
C THR A 218 10.69 20.02 10.88
N ASN A 219 9.79 19.55 11.74
CA ASN A 219 9.86 19.79 13.18
C ASN A 219 10.51 18.62 13.94
N VAL A 220 10.22 17.35 13.55
CA VAL A 220 10.76 16.18 14.25
C VAL A 220 12.15 15.81 13.71
N ARG A 221 12.29 15.76 12.37
CA ARG A 221 13.56 15.37 11.76
C ARG A 221 14.56 16.52 11.71
N GLU A 222 14.20 17.65 11.07
CA GLU A 222 15.18 18.71 10.77
C GLU A 222 15.47 19.60 11.99
N LYS A 223 14.43 20.15 12.66
CA LYS A 223 14.64 21.10 13.75
C LYS A 223 15.03 20.43 15.06
N ALA A 224 14.31 19.37 15.46
CA ALA A 224 14.56 18.69 16.72
C ALA A 224 15.65 17.62 16.61
N SER A 225 15.96 17.16 15.40
CA SER A 225 16.95 16.09 15.12
C SER A 225 16.67 14.79 15.90
N LEU A 226 15.39 14.51 16.20
CA LEU A 226 14.95 13.35 16.98
C LEU A 226 14.75 12.09 16.11
N ALA A 227 14.71 12.26 14.79
CA ALA A 227 14.47 11.14 13.88
C ALA A 227 15.33 11.23 12.64
N TYR A 228 15.79 10.08 12.16
CA TYR A 228 16.48 9.94 10.87
C TYR A 228 15.50 10.07 9.70
N TYR A 229 14.30 9.56 9.90
CA TYR A 229 13.14 9.77 9.03
C TYR A 229 11.89 9.90 9.91
N ALA A 230 10.96 10.73 9.45
CA ALA A 230 9.64 10.88 10.05
C ALA A 230 8.65 11.13 8.90
N THR A 231 7.79 10.16 8.64
CA THR A 231 6.86 10.16 7.51
C THR A 231 5.46 9.73 7.95
N SER A 232 4.45 10.09 7.16
CA SER A 232 3.11 9.55 7.34
C SER A 232 2.51 9.04 6.02
N SER A 233 1.61 8.08 6.11
CA SER A 233 0.89 7.52 4.99
C SER A 233 -0.59 7.36 5.29
N LEU A 234 -1.44 7.86 4.37
CA LEU A 234 -2.89 7.69 4.42
C LEU A 234 -3.27 6.30 3.86
N ARG A 235 -4.01 5.54 4.65
CA ARG A 235 -4.61 4.25 4.29
C ARG A 235 -6.12 4.43 4.12
N ALA A 236 -6.53 5.03 3.03
CA ALA A 236 -7.92 5.44 2.82
C ALA A 236 -8.92 4.27 2.67
N PHE A 237 -8.48 3.03 2.48
CA PHE A 237 -9.38 1.87 2.48
C PHE A 237 -9.72 1.38 3.88
N SER A 238 -8.93 1.74 4.87
CA SER A 238 -9.12 1.36 6.29
C SER A 238 -9.33 2.56 7.22
N GLY A 239 -9.29 3.78 6.69
CA GLY A 239 -9.54 4.98 7.49
C GLY A 239 -8.46 5.21 8.55
N GLU A 240 -7.18 5.12 8.16
CA GLU A 240 -6.05 5.29 9.06
C GLU A 240 -4.93 6.15 8.48
N ILE A 241 -4.20 6.82 9.37
CA ILE A 241 -2.90 7.41 9.07
C ILE A 241 -1.85 6.68 9.90
N LEU A 242 -0.84 6.16 9.21
CA LEU A 242 0.34 5.58 9.83
C LEU A 242 1.45 6.61 9.87
N VAL A 243 2.08 6.77 11.02
CA VAL A 243 3.31 7.55 11.21
C VAL A 243 4.45 6.56 11.45
N GLU A 244 5.49 6.66 10.65
CA GLU A 244 6.66 5.81 10.71
C GLU A 244 7.90 6.65 11.02
N THR A 245 8.68 6.25 12.02
CA THR A 245 9.91 6.96 12.39
C THR A 245 11.06 6.01 12.72
N GLY A 246 12.29 6.48 12.40
CA GLY A 246 13.51 5.86 12.87
C GLY A 246 14.20 6.82 13.82
N ILE A 247 14.36 6.44 15.08
CA ILE A 247 14.82 7.30 16.18
C ILE A 247 16.01 6.69 16.90
N ASN A 248 16.70 7.50 17.68
CA ASN A 248 17.62 7.00 18.69
C ASN A 248 16.81 6.38 19.85
N PRO A 249 17.14 5.19 20.37
CA PRO A 249 16.44 4.57 21.50
C PRO A 249 16.24 5.49 22.71
N ALA A 250 17.21 6.35 23.01
CA ALA A 250 17.13 7.29 24.12
C ALA A 250 16.06 8.40 23.92
N ASP A 251 15.69 8.70 22.68
CA ASP A 251 14.83 9.84 22.35
C ASP A 251 13.35 9.46 22.21
N GLN A 252 12.97 8.21 22.46
CA GLN A 252 11.63 7.67 22.20
C GLN A 252 10.49 8.51 22.82
N THR A 253 10.64 8.91 24.07
CA THR A 253 9.61 9.68 24.79
C THR A 253 9.43 11.06 24.18
N GLN A 254 10.53 11.74 23.88
CA GLN A 254 10.53 13.08 23.31
C GLN A 254 10.03 13.07 21.86
N ALA A 255 10.47 12.08 21.05
CA ALA A 255 10.03 11.91 19.68
C ALA A 255 8.52 11.68 19.61
N ARG A 256 8.00 10.77 20.45
CA ARG A 256 6.56 10.51 20.55
C ARG A 256 5.78 11.75 20.92
N ALA A 257 6.17 12.44 21.98
CA ALA A 257 5.49 13.66 22.42
C ALA A 257 5.48 14.73 21.34
N LEU A 258 6.56 14.89 20.59
CA LEU A 258 6.64 15.86 19.50
C LEU A 258 5.77 15.45 18.30
N ILE A 259 5.69 14.15 17.97
CA ILE A 259 4.78 13.64 16.91
C ILE A 259 3.32 13.92 17.28
N GLU A 260 2.91 13.57 18.50
CA GLU A 260 1.54 13.83 18.99
C GLU A 260 1.24 15.34 19.01
N GLN A 261 2.24 16.18 19.34
CA GLN A 261 2.10 17.64 19.25
C GLN A 261 1.85 18.13 17.81
N GLN A 262 2.50 17.54 16.80
CA GLN A 262 2.23 17.91 15.41
C GLN A 262 0.79 17.60 14.99
N VAL A 263 0.23 16.50 15.45
CA VAL A 263 -1.18 16.16 15.22
C VAL A 263 -2.12 17.16 15.91
N ALA A 264 -1.82 17.51 17.17
CA ALA A 264 -2.57 18.51 17.92
C ALA A 264 -2.48 19.92 17.27
N ASP A 265 -1.32 20.28 16.75
CA ASP A 265 -1.12 21.56 16.05
C ASP A 265 -1.89 21.61 14.74
N LEU A 266 -1.97 20.49 13.98
CA LEU A 266 -2.83 20.38 12.81
C LEU A 266 -4.31 20.57 13.17
N ALA A 267 -4.79 19.90 14.22
CA ALA A 267 -6.17 20.00 14.70
C ALA A 267 -6.52 21.43 15.17
N ALA A 268 -5.54 22.15 15.71
CA ALA A 268 -5.67 23.54 16.13
C ALA A 268 -5.48 24.56 14.97
N GLY A 269 -5.25 24.11 13.74
CA GLY A 269 -4.96 24.99 12.60
C GLY A 269 -3.62 25.73 12.69
N LYS A 270 -2.71 25.29 13.56
CA LYS A 270 -1.42 25.94 13.83
C LYS A 270 -0.36 25.50 12.81
N PHE A 271 -0.59 25.79 11.55
CA PHE A 271 0.38 25.60 10.48
C PHE A 271 0.38 26.81 9.55
N ASN A 272 1.54 27.03 8.95
CA ASN A 272 1.82 28.25 8.19
C ASN A 272 1.19 28.18 6.79
N ASP A 273 0.62 29.28 6.32
CA ASP A 273 -0.05 29.38 5.01
C ASP A 273 0.90 29.06 3.85
N ALA A 274 2.14 29.54 3.92
CA ALA A 274 3.12 29.26 2.88
C ALA A 274 3.48 27.76 2.81
N GLN A 275 3.55 27.08 3.96
CA GLN A 275 3.74 25.62 4.03
C GLN A 275 2.52 24.89 3.47
N PHE A 276 1.31 25.31 3.85
CA PHE A 276 0.06 24.76 3.36
C PHE A 276 -0.03 24.83 1.83
N GLN A 277 0.26 25.99 1.25
CA GLN A 277 0.25 26.15 -0.21
C GLN A 277 1.33 25.30 -0.90
N ARG A 278 2.56 25.22 -0.35
CA ARG A 278 3.61 24.37 -0.91
C ARG A 278 3.23 22.88 -0.92
N VAL A 279 2.60 22.42 0.15
CA VAL A 279 2.11 21.02 0.23
C VAL A 279 1.06 20.78 -0.84
N LYS A 280 0.06 21.66 -0.97
CA LYS A 280 -0.99 21.51 -2.00
C LYS A 280 -0.42 21.47 -3.41
N GLU A 281 0.45 22.43 -3.76
CA GLU A 281 1.07 22.44 -5.10
C GLU A 281 1.99 21.22 -5.32
N GLY A 282 2.70 20.76 -4.28
CA GLY A 282 3.47 19.52 -4.34
C GLY A 282 2.60 18.30 -4.64
N LEU A 283 1.45 18.16 -4.00
CA LEU A 283 0.48 17.09 -4.24
C LEU A 283 -0.15 17.19 -5.64
N VAL A 284 -0.46 18.39 -6.10
CA VAL A 284 -0.96 18.62 -7.46
C VAL A 284 0.09 18.22 -8.49
N ASN A 285 1.35 18.64 -8.31
CA ASN A 285 2.44 18.26 -9.20
C ASN A 285 2.65 16.74 -9.22
N GLN A 286 2.63 16.08 -8.07
CA GLN A 286 2.72 14.62 -7.96
C GLN A 286 1.58 13.93 -8.72
N TYR A 287 0.35 14.43 -8.58
CA TYR A 287 -0.80 13.91 -9.31
C TYR A 287 -0.63 14.09 -10.83
N VAL A 288 -0.32 15.30 -11.29
CA VAL A 288 -0.18 15.61 -12.73
C VAL A 288 0.95 14.78 -13.35
N THR A 289 2.12 14.75 -12.70
CA THR A 289 3.26 13.93 -13.17
C THR A 289 2.91 12.44 -13.18
N GLY A 290 2.08 11.99 -12.22
CA GLY A 290 1.58 10.61 -12.18
C GLY A 290 0.74 10.22 -13.40
N LEU A 291 0.08 11.17 -14.05
CA LEU A 291 -0.72 10.90 -15.25
C LEU A 291 0.14 10.48 -16.47
N ASP A 292 1.41 10.81 -16.48
CA ASP A 292 2.35 10.36 -17.52
C ASP A 292 2.90 8.94 -17.26
N ASN A 293 2.57 8.35 -16.10
CA ASN A 293 3.04 7.02 -15.74
C ASN A 293 1.97 5.96 -16.01
N PRO A 294 2.19 5.03 -16.98
CA PRO A 294 1.21 3.99 -17.31
C PRO A 294 0.82 3.11 -16.13
N ASN A 295 1.73 2.87 -15.17
CA ASN A 295 1.42 2.06 -14.00
C ASN A 295 0.47 2.78 -13.03
N VAL A 296 0.63 4.08 -12.85
CA VAL A 296 -0.28 4.91 -12.03
C VAL A 296 -1.67 4.94 -12.66
N LEU A 297 -1.74 5.12 -13.99
CA LEU A 297 -3.01 5.08 -14.72
C LEU A 297 -3.68 3.71 -14.62
N ALA A 298 -2.93 2.62 -14.84
CA ALA A 298 -3.47 1.25 -14.74
C ALA A 298 -3.98 0.97 -13.33
N GLN A 299 -3.24 1.36 -12.28
CA GLN A 299 -3.67 1.20 -10.89
C GLN A 299 -4.94 1.99 -10.58
N ALA A 300 -5.02 3.25 -11.03
CA ALA A 300 -6.20 4.08 -10.82
C ALA A 300 -7.43 3.51 -11.53
N ARG A 301 -7.27 2.97 -12.74
CA ARG A 301 -8.33 2.30 -13.49
C ARG A 301 -8.78 1.01 -12.80
N LEU A 302 -7.86 0.19 -12.33
CA LEU A 302 -8.18 -1.02 -11.59
C LEU A 302 -9.00 -0.71 -10.34
N ILE A 303 -8.59 0.24 -9.52
CA ILE A 303 -9.31 0.62 -8.29
C ILE A 303 -10.73 1.10 -8.64
N THR A 304 -10.87 1.95 -9.66
CA THR A 304 -12.19 2.46 -10.05
C THR A 304 -13.09 1.34 -10.60
N ALA A 305 -12.54 0.38 -11.35
CA ALA A 305 -13.27 -0.77 -11.85
C ALA A 305 -13.72 -1.71 -10.71
N LEU A 306 -12.84 -1.98 -9.75
CA LEU A 306 -13.15 -2.79 -8.57
C LEU A 306 -14.29 -2.18 -7.72
N MET A 307 -14.33 -0.87 -7.61
CA MET A 307 -15.36 -0.16 -6.83
C MET A 307 -16.63 0.17 -7.66
N GLY A 308 -16.66 -0.14 -8.94
CA GLY A 308 -17.77 0.25 -9.81
C GLY A 308 -17.91 1.78 -9.98
N LEU A 309 -16.82 2.53 -9.82
CA LEU A 309 -16.81 3.99 -9.84
C LEU A 309 -16.31 4.51 -11.19
N LYS A 310 -16.67 5.75 -11.52
CA LYS A 310 -16.05 6.49 -12.62
C LYS A 310 -14.69 7.04 -12.17
N PRO A 311 -13.73 7.26 -13.09
CA PRO A 311 -12.48 7.93 -12.77
C PRO A 311 -12.71 9.26 -12.05
N LEU A 312 -11.85 9.59 -11.10
CA LEU A 312 -11.92 10.87 -10.39
C LEU A 312 -11.54 11.99 -11.36
N GLN A 313 -12.43 12.95 -11.51
CA GLN A 313 -12.19 14.13 -12.34
C GLN A 313 -11.76 15.29 -11.45
N LYS A 314 -11.05 16.26 -12.04
CA LYS A 314 -10.71 17.53 -11.39
C LYS A 314 -9.95 17.38 -10.04
N VAL A 315 -9.14 16.32 -9.91
CA VAL A 315 -8.38 16.08 -8.66
C VAL A 315 -7.47 17.25 -8.32
N ALA A 316 -6.77 17.82 -9.31
CA ALA A 316 -5.89 18.96 -9.09
C ALA A 316 -6.65 20.20 -8.61
N GLU A 317 -7.83 20.47 -9.18
CA GLU A 317 -8.71 21.56 -8.73
C GLU A 317 -9.20 21.32 -7.30
N GLY A 318 -9.66 20.09 -7.02
CA GLY A 318 -10.12 19.69 -5.70
C GLY A 318 -9.03 19.78 -4.63
N LEU A 319 -7.80 19.37 -4.91
CA LEU A 319 -6.66 19.53 -3.99
C LEU A 319 -6.36 21.02 -3.70
N ARG A 320 -6.43 21.88 -4.74
CA ARG A 320 -6.25 23.33 -4.55
C ARG A 320 -7.40 23.97 -3.76
N ALA A 321 -8.61 23.45 -3.89
CA ALA A 321 -9.79 23.98 -3.21
C ALA A 321 -9.82 23.67 -1.70
N VAL A 322 -9.10 22.64 -1.24
CA VAL A 322 -9.04 22.29 0.20
C VAL A 322 -8.58 23.49 1.03
N THR A 323 -9.33 23.80 2.08
CA THR A 323 -9.10 24.92 3.01
C THR A 323 -8.35 24.48 4.26
N LYS A 324 -7.79 25.44 5.00
CA LYS A 324 -7.15 25.17 6.31
C LYS A 324 -8.15 24.65 7.34
N ASP A 325 -9.36 25.22 7.35
CA ASP A 325 -10.41 24.84 8.28
C ASP A 325 -10.88 23.41 8.05
N GLU A 326 -11.01 22.97 6.80
CA GLU A 326 -11.33 21.58 6.47
C GLU A 326 -10.24 20.62 6.98
N VAL A 327 -8.96 20.96 6.80
CA VAL A 327 -7.85 20.16 7.30
C VAL A 327 -7.85 20.12 8.83
N ALA A 328 -8.00 21.27 9.51
CA ALA A 328 -8.04 21.32 10.96
C ALA A 328 -9.23 20.55 11.54
N ASN A 329 -10.42 20.70 10.96
CA ASN A 329 -11.63 20.00 11.38
C ASN A 329 -11.50 18.47 11.17
N LEU A 330 -10.85 18.04 10.11
CA LEU A 330 -10.59 16.61 9.89
C LEU A 330 -9.49 16.09 10.81
N ALA A 331 -8.43 16.86 11.05
CA ALA A 331 -7.37 16.51 11.99
C ALA A 331 -7.89 16.38 13.43
N ALA A 332 -8.86 17.21 13.83
CA ALA A 332 -9.51 17.12 15.14
C ALA A 332 -10.28 15.80 15.36
N GLN A 333 -10.58 15.07 14.30
CA GLN A 333 -11.22 13.74 14.37
C GLN A 333 -10.22 12.59 14.43
N MET A 334 -8.92 12.88 14.33
CA MET A 334 -7.88 11.85 14.46
C MET A 334 -7.80 11.35 15.90
N THR A 335 -7.79 10.03 16.07
CA THR A 335 -7.58 9.39 17.37
C THR A 335 -6.40 8.44 17.30
N LEU A 336 -5.45 8.56 18.25
CA LEU A 336 -4.36 7.61 18.38
C LEU A 336 -4.92 6.26 18.83
N GLU A 337 -4.66 5.20 18.07
CA GLU A 337 -5.24 3.87 18.32
C GLU A 337 -4.20 2.79 18.62
N ALA A 338 -3.00 2.94 18.05
CA ALA A 338 -1.92 2.00 18.30
C ALA A 338 -0.56 2.68 18.24
N VAL A 339 0.36 2.18 19.08
CA VAL A 339 1.77 2.53 19.06
C VAL A 339 2.58 1.25 19.10
N PHE A 340 3.55 1.13 18.23
CA PHE A 340 4.52 0.06 18.24
C PHE A 340 5.93 0.63 18.36
N LEU A 341 6.68 0.09 19.32
CA LEU A 341 8.09 0.41 19.51
C LEU A 341 8.92 -0.86 19.26
N LEU A 342 9.76 -0.83 18.25
CA LEU A 342 10.85 -1.77 18.11
C LEU A 342 12.10 -1.11 18.68
N ASP A 343 12.41 -1.46 19.94
CA ASP A 343 13.49 -0.84 20.68
C ASP A 343 14.83 -1.52 20.37
N GLY A 344 15.89 -0.71 20.28
CA GLY A 344 17.26 -1.19 20.25
C GLY A 344 17.74 -1.45 21.67
N LYS A 345 18.36 -2.59 21.96
CA LYS A 345 19.27 -2.62 23.10
C LYS A 345 20.33 -1.59 22.79
N GLY A 346 20.39 -0.53 23.60
CA GLY A 346 21.48 0.44 23.52
C GLY A 346 22.77 -0.35 23.43
N GLY A 347 23.53 -0.15 22.35
CA GLY A 347 24.79 -0.83 22.18
C GLY A 347 25.63 -0.49 23.41
N GLU A 348 25.82 -1.44 24.27
CA GLU A 348 27.01 -1.46 25.08
C GLU A 348 28.15 -1.42 24.07
N THR A 349 28.74 -0.25 23.91
CA THR A 349 30.06 -0.13 23.32
C THR A 349 30.95 -0.94 24.26
N ASP A 350 31.18 -2.21 23.92
CA ASP A 350 32.31 -2.93 24.46
C ASP A 350 33.53 -2.07 24.14
N GLY A 351 33.89 -1.29 25.16
CA GLY A 351 35.15 -0.59 25.20
C GLY A 351 36.23 -1.66 25.27
N GLU A 352 36.79 -1.99 24.13
CA GLU A 352 38.11 -2.63 24.11
C GLU A 352 39.10 -1.63 24.76
N ALA A 353 39.58 -2.05 25.91
CA ALA A 353 40.74 -1.48 26.58
C ALA A 353 42.03 -1.94 25.85
#